data_f035c37da926dbd43f8b79504c5fcff7
#
_entry.id   f035c37da926dbd43f8b79504c5fcff7
#
_cell.length_a   1.000
_cell.length_b   1.000
_cell.length_c   1.000
_cell.angle_alpha   90.00
_cell.angle_beta   90.00
_cell.angle_gamma   90.00
#
_symmetry.space_group_name_H-M   'P 1'
#
loop_
_entity.id
_entity.type
_entity.pdbx_description
1 polymer ?
#
loop_
_entity_poly.entity_id
_entity_poly.type
_entity_poly.pdbx_seq_one_letter_code
_entity_poly.pdbx_strand_id
1 'polypeptide(L)'
;MKKIIYSLSLIAILFNSCDTLSQLPIKTGNGVTEAEAGQGIKEALSQGLVNAVLKLNKEDGFFKDALYKVLLPPEAKKIENTLRSLGLNSMVDKAILQINRAAEDAAGTAKPIFIDAVKSMSISDAIGLIKNGDTSATHFFRVKTTEKLIAAFLPVIKASLDKVDATKYYGDMVNKYNSLPTTFKKLNPDLPGYVTDRATFALFLKVLYF
;
A
#
# COMPACT_ATOMS: atom_id res chain seq x y z
N MET A 1 52.22 -35.74 -16.47
CA MET A 1 50.89 -35.83 -17.07
C MET A 1 49.96 -36.53 -16.11
N LYS A 2 49.56 -35.93 -15.00
CA LYS A 2 48.56 -36.46 -14.05
C LYS A 2 48.13 -35.33 -13.09
N LYS A 3 47.39 -34.31 -13.52
CA LYS A 3 46.84 -33.25 -12.63
C LYS A 3 45.68 -32.44 -13.27
N ILE A 4 44.82 -33.03 -14.10
CA ILE A 4 43.67 -32.29 -14.70
C ILE A 4 42.38 -33.13 -14.68
N ILE A 5 42.07 -33.88 -13.62
CA ILE A 5 40.81 -34.66 -13.58
C ILE A 5 39.96 -34.37 -12.31
N TYR A 6 40.27 -33.41 -11.48
CA TYR A 6 39.51 -33.16 -10.24
C TYR A 6 38.71 -31.85 -10.21
N SER A 7 38.50 -31.18 -11.35
CA SER A 7 37.79 -29.90 -11.37
C SER A 7 36.41 -29.90 -12.08
N LEU A 8 35.84 -31.07 -12.40
CA LEU A 8 34.58 -31.12 -13.13
C LEU A 8 33.46 -31.86 -12.40
N SER A 9 33.59 -32.08 -11.07
CA SER A 9 32.58 -32.85 -10.31
C SER A 9 31.84 -32.02 -9.24
N LEU A 10 31.93 -30.68 -9.24
CA LEU A 10 31.33 -29.85 -8.17
C LEU A 10 30.23 -28.87 -8.65
N ILE A 11 29.72 -29.01 -9.86
CA ILE A 11 28.69 -28.11 -10.39
C ILE A 11 27.32 -28.78 -10.60
N ALA A 12 27.14 -30.04 -10.17
CA ALA A 12 25.90 -30.81 -10.41
C ALA A 12 24.95 -30.91 -9.22
N ILE A 13 25.06 -30.09 -8.16
CA ILE A 13 24.24 -30.23 -6.92
C ILE A 13 23.29 -29.04 -6.69
N LEU A 14 23.07 -28.14 -7.63
CA LEU A 14 22.24 -26.95 -7.37
C LEU A 14 20.87 -26.91 -8.10
N PHE A 15 20.38 -28.01 -8.68
CA PHE A 15 19.10 -28.03 -9.39
C PHE A 15 18.05 -29.02 -8.89
N ASN A 16 18.11 -29.45 -7.62
CA ASN A 16 17.06 -30.33 -7.06
C ASN A 16 16.41 -29.67 -5.84
N SER A 17 15.92 -28.42 -5.93
CA SER A 17 15.26 -27.73 -4.82
C SER A 17 13.75 -27.54 -4.99
N CYS A 18 13.11 -28.23 -5.93
CA CYS A 18 11.65 -28.13 -6.13
C CYS A 18 10.82 -29.36 -5.75
N ASP A 19 11.44 -30.47 -5.28
CA ASP A 19 10.68 -31.69 -4.97
C ASP A 19 10.54 -32.02 -3.48
N THR A 20 11.01 -31.14 -2.59
CA THR A 20 10.98 -31.42 -1.13
C THR A 20 9.62 -31.10 -0.48
N LEU A 21 8.70 -30.48 -1.21
CA LEU A 21 7.37 -30.14 -0.65
C LEU A 21 6.36 -31.31 -0.75
N SER A 22 6.65 -32.31 -1.57
CA SER A 22 5.79 -33.49 -1.74
C SER A 22 6.10 -34.64 -0.80
N GLN A 23 7.11 -34.53 0.08
CA GLN A 23 7.50 -35.58 1.02
C GLN A 23 7.34 -35.23 2.50
N LEU A 24 6.54 -34.21 2.83
CA LEU A 24 6.04 -34.13 4.19
C LEU A 24 5.12 -35.31 4.41
N PRO A 25 5.34 -36.17 5.45
CA PRO A 25 4.43 -37.26 5.74
C PRO A 25 3.08 -36.61 6.10
N ILE A 26 2.16 -36.62 5.13
CA ILE A 26 0.75 -36.38 5.41
C ILE A 26 0.36 -37.54 6.31
N LYS A 27 0.27 -37.32 7.62
CA LYS A 27 -0.40 -38.24 8.54
C LYS A 27 -1.84 -38.38 8.03
N THR A 28 -2.08 -39.42 7.25
CA THR A 28 -3.40 -39.92 6.89
C THR A 28 -4.09 -40.42 8.17
N GLY A 29 -4.71 -39.45 8.89
CA GLY A 29 -5.44 -39.78 10.09
C GLY A 29 -5.88 -38.51 10.79
N ASN A 30 -6.97 -37.93 10.39
CA ASN A 30 -7.65 -36.69 10.66
C ASN A 30 -7.26 -35.58 9.65
N GLY A 31 -8.00 -35.50 8.56
CA GLY A 31 -7.92 -34.36 7.64
C GLY A 31 -8.14 -33.04 8.40
N VAL A 32 -7.43 -31.97 7.99
CA VAL A 32 -7.62 -30.61 8.52
C VAL A 32 -9.11 -30.28 8.44
N THR A 33 -9.71 -29.97 9.57
CA THR A 33 -11.12 -29.58 9.62
C THR A 33 -11.33 -28.22 8.94
N GLU A 34 -12.55 -27.97 8.47
CA GLU A 34 -12.89 -26.67 7.87
C GLU A 34 -12.65 -25.51 8.84
N ALA A 35 -12.86 -25.72 10.13
CA ALA A 35 -12.57 -24.74 11.17
C ALA A 35 -11.07 -24.42 11.29
N GLU A 36 -10.23 -25.46 11.30
CA GLU A 36 -8.77 -25.30 11.36
C GLU A 36 -8.23 -24.61 10.10
N ALA A 37 -8.71 -25.01 8.91
CA ALA A 37 -8.36 -24.37 7.65
C ALA A 37 -8.76 -22.88 7.64
N GLY A 38 -9.98 -22.57 8.03
CA GLY A 38 -10.46 -21.19 8.10
C GLY A 38 -9.68 -20.34 9.10
N GLN A 39 -9.30 -20.91 10.27
CA GLN A 39 -8.47 -20.22 11.24
C GLN A 39 -7.06 -19.96 10.70
N GLY A 40 -6.44 -20.93 10.03
CA GLY A 40 -5.14 -20.75 9.38
C GLY A 40 -5.15 -19.66 8.31
N ILE A 41 -6.22 -19.58 7.51
CA ILE A 41 -6.41 -18.52 6.50
C ILE A 41 -6.51 -17.14 7.19
N LYS A 42 -7.31 -17.03 8.27
CA LYS A 42 -7.41 -15.77 9.03
C LYS A 42 -6.07 -15.31 9.59
N GLU A 43 -5.27 -16.25 10.09
CA GLU A 43 -3.93 -15.94 10.60
C GLU A 43 -2.98 -15.49 9.51
N ALA A 44 -2.94 -16.17 8.36
CA ALA A 44 -2.15 -15.77 7.20
C ALA A 44 -2.56 -14.38 6.69
N LEU A 45 -3.85 -14.10 6.58
CA LEU A 45 -4.38 -12.78 6.21
C LEU A 45 -3.95 -11.70 7.21
N SER A 46 -4.05 -11.98 8.52
CA SER A 46 -3.63 -11.04 9.56
C SER A 46 -2.16 -10.69 9.43
N GLN A 47 -1.29 -11.68 9.25
CA GLN A 47 0.15 -11.47 9.06
C GLN A 47 0.45 -10.69 7.78
N GLY A 48 -0.16 -11.05 6.65
CA GLY A 48 0.01 -10.38 5.37
C GLY A 48 -0.42 -8.91 5.44
N LEU A 49 -1.59 -8.62 6.00
CA LEU A 49 -2.10 -7.25 6.18
C LEU A 49 -1.19 -6.41 7.08
N VAL A 50 -0.73 -6.96 8.21
CA VAL A 50 0.22 -6.27 9.09
C VAL A 50 1.53 -5.99 8.36
N ASN A 51 2.05 -6.93 7.61
CA ASN A 51 3.27 -6.75 6.83
C ASN A 51 3.10 -5.69 5.72
N ALA A 52 1.95 -5.64 5.05
CA ALA A 52 1.63 -4.60 4.07
C ALA A 52 1.63 -3.20 4.71
N VAL A 53 0.98 -3.07 5.87
CA VAL A 53 0.96 -1.81 6.64
C VAL A 53 2.38 -1.40 7.05
N LEU A 54 3.17 -2.30 7.64
CA LEU A 54 4.54 -2.00 8.09
C LEU A 54 5.46 -1.59 6.94
N LYS A 55 5.28 -2.14 5.75
CA LYS A 55 6.05 -1.76 4.55
C LYS A 55 5.71 -0.35 4.07
N LEU A 56 4.47 0.10 4.22
CA LEU A 56 4.04 1.45 3.83
C LEU A 56 4.28 2.49 4.94
N ASN A 57 4.16 2.11 6.21
CA ASN A 57 4.32 3.03 7.36
C ASN A 57 5.78 3.41 7.66
N LYS A 58 6.77 2.75 7.03
CA LYS A 58 8.17 3.13 7.20
C LYS A 58 8.54 4.33 6.34
N GLU A 59 9.62 5.02 6.71
CA GLU A 59 10.23 6.05 5.85
C GLU A 59 10.50 5.50 4.45
N ASP A 60 10.14 6.27 3.44
CA ASP A 60 10.24 5.90 2.01
C ASP A 60 9.34 4.73 1.57
N GLY A 61 8.41 4.30 2.41
CA GLY A 61 7.44 3.26 2.07
C GLY A 61 6.48 3.65 0.95
N PHE A 62 6.20 4.96 0.82
CA PHE A 62 5.50 5.55 -0.32
C PHE A 62 6.48 6.28 -1.25
N PHE A 63 7.33 7.15 -0.71
CA PHE A 63 8.11 8.09 -1.52
C PHE A 63 9.05 7.43 -2.52
N LYS A 64 9.76 6.37 -2.13
CA LYS A 64 10.73 5.68 -3.01
C LYS A 64 10.14 4.53 -3.82
N ASP A 65 8.88 4.20 -3.62
CA ASP A 65 8.23 3.14 -4.39
C ASP A 65 7.40 3.75 -5.53
N ALA A 66 7.76 3.44 -6.77
CA ALA A 66 7.08 4.00 -7.96
C ALA A 66 5.60 3.64 -8.04
N LEU A 67 5.19 2.51 -7.43
CA LEU A 67 3.81 2.03 -7.46
C LEU A 67 2.92 2.73 -6.43
N TYR A 68 3.49 3.11 -5.25
CA TYR A 68 2.73 3.68 -4.14
C TYR A 68 2.94 5.19 -3.99
N LYS A 69 3.96 5.77 -4.64
CA LYS A 69 4.28 7.20 -4.56
C LYS A 69 3.08 8.06 -4.91
N VAL A 70 2.73 8.95 -4.00
CA VAL A 70 1.68 9.96 -4.20
C VAL A 70 2.31 11.18 -4.85
N LEU A 71 1.84 11.52 -6.03
CA LEU A 71 2.20 12.75 -6.75
C LEU A 71 1.20 13.85 -6.44
N LEU A 72 1.47 15.07 -6.89
CA LEU A 72 0.48 16.16 -6.84
C LEU A 72 -0.79 15.77 -7.60
N PRO A 73 -1.97 16.31 -7.22
CA PRO A 73 -3.20 16.07 -7.96
C PRO A 73 -3.01 16.32 -9.45
N PRO A 74 -3.58 15.49 -10.34
CA PRO A 74 -3.42 15.65 -11.79
C PRO A 74 -3.78 17.04 -12.31
N GLU A 75 -4.75 17.67 -11.67
CA GLU A 75 -5.18 19.03 -11.97
C GLU A 75 -4.12 20.09 -11.67
N ALA A 76 -3.23 19.82 -10.69
CA ALA A 76 -2.12 20.71 -10.34
C ALA A 76 -0.91 20.57 -11.28
N LYS A 77 -0.94 19.65 -12.25
CA LYS A 77 0.19 19.38 -13.16
C LYS A 77 0.65 20.61 -13.94
N LYS A 78 -0.29 21.46 -14.34
CA LYS A 78 0.03 22.71 -15.05
C LYS A 78 0.82 23.68 -14.15
N ILE A 79 0.44 23.77 -12.88
CA ILE A 79 1.13 24.59 -11.88
C ILE A 79 2.50 24.00 -11.58
N GLU A 80 2.59 22.69 -11.39
CA GLU A 80 3.87 21.97 -11.23
C GLU A 80 4.84 22.30 -12.37
N ASN A 81 4.39 22.16 -13.61
CA ASN A 81 5.22 22.43 -14.78
C ASN A 81 5.68 23.89 -14.84
N THR A 82 4.81 24.84 -14.49
CA THR A 82 5.16 26.27 -14.42
C THR A 82 6.24 26.53 -13.35
N LEU A 83 6.07 25.97 -12.14
CA LEU A 83 7.07 26.12 -11.08
C LEU A 83 8.43 25.53 -11.48
N ARG A 84 8.43 24.35 -12.12
CA ARG A 84 9.65 23.72 -12.61
C ARG A 84 10.32 24.53 -13.72
N SER A 85 9.57 25.12 -14.64
CA SER A 85 10.12 26.00 -15.71
C SER A 85 10.73 27.28 -15.17
N LEU A 86 10.29 27.73 -13.99
CA LEU A 86 10.88 28.86 -13.25
C LEU A 86 12.09 28.50 -12.38
N GLY A 87 12.56 27.22 -12.46
CA GLY A 87 13.70 26.73 -11.68
C GLY A 87 13.35 26.33 -10.23
N LEU A 88 12.06 26.32 -9.85
CA LEU A 88 11.59 26.00 -8.49
C LEU A 88 11.42 24.50 -8.25
N ASN A 89 12.29 23.67 -8.85
CA ASN A 89 12.24 22.22 -8.73
C ASN A 89 12.27 21.73 -7.27
N SER A 90 13.16 22.29 -6.45
CA SER A 90 13.31 21.90 -5.04
C SER A 90 12.03 22.14 -4.23
N MET A 91 11.25 23.18 -4.56
CA MET A 91 9.96 23.45 -3.89
C MET A 91 8.94 22.37 -4.22
N VAL A 92 8.82 22.01 -5.49
CA VAL A 92 7.91 20.95 -5.96
C VAL A 92 8.30 19.58 -5.37
N ASP A 93 9.58 19.25 -5.38
CA ASP A 93 10.08 17.99 -4.87
C ASP A 93 9.87 17.85 -3.35
N LYS A 94 10.05 18.94 -2.59
CA LYS A 94 9.72 19.01 -1.16
C LYS A 94 8.23 18.81 -0.92
N ALA A 95 7.36 19.45 -1.72
CA ALA A 95 5.92 19.25 -1.58
C ALA A 95 5.51 17.79 -1.81
N ILE A 96 6.05 17.15 -2.85
CA ILE A 96 5.81 15.73 -3.12
C ILE A 96 6.34 14.86 -1.98
N LEU A 97 7.52 15.16 -1.44
CA LEU A 97 8.07 14.45 -0.28
C LEU A 97 7.13 14.55 0.93
N GLN A 98 6.66 15.75 1.28
CA GLN A 98 5.78 15.94 2.44
C GLN A 98 4.43 15.22 2.28
N ILE A 99 3.86 15.19 1.09
CA ILE A 99 2.66 14.42 0.78
C ILE A 99 2.88 12.92 1.08
N ASN A 100 4.02 12.38 0.69
CA ASN A 100 4.33 10.96 0.93
C ASN A 100 4.63 10.68 2.40
N ARG A 101 5.33 11.58 3.12
CA ARG A 101 5.53 11.45 4.57
C ARG A 101 4.20 11.44 5.33
N ALA A 102 3.25 12.29 4.93
CA ALA A 102 1.91 12.28 5.51
C ALA A 102 1.16 10.96 5.27
N ALA A 103 1.30 10.37 4.07
CA ALA A 103 0.74 9.06 3.76
C ALA A 103 1.41 7.92 4.56
N GLU A 104 2.73 7.98 4.71
CA GLU A 104 3.52 7.04 5.53
C GLU A 104 3.09 7.09 7.00
N ASP A 105 2.96 8.28 7.58
CA ASP A 105 2.49 8.49 8.96
C ASP A 105 1.08 7.89 9.17
N ALA A 106 0.18 8.13 8.23
CA ALA A 106 -1.20 7.65 8.33
C ALA A 106 -1.32 6.13 8.18
N ALA A 107 -0.49 5.50 7.34
CA ALA A 107 -0.58 4.07 7.03
C ALA A 107 -0.56 3.19 8.28
N GLY A 108 0.18 3.58 9.32
CA GLY A 108 0.26 2.84 10.60
C GLY A 108 -1.10 2.65 11.28
N THR A 109 -2.03 3.58 11.10
CA THR A 109 -3.38 3.50 11.70
C THR A 109 -4.25 2.42 11.07
N ALA A 110 -3.88 1.86 9.93
CA ALA A 110 -4.60 0.78 9.27
C ALA A 110 -4.49 -0.57 10.01
N LYS A 111 -3.41 -0.78 10.78
CA LYS A 111 -3.15 -2.06 11.44
C LYS A 111 -4.31 -2.55 12.31
N PRO A 112 -4.82 -1.78 13.31
CA PRO A 112 -5.95 -2.24 14.12
C PRO A 112 -7.21 -2.46 13.28
N ILE A 113 -7.47 -1.63 12.26
CA ILE A 113 -8.65 -1.72 11.40
C ILE A 113 -8.66 -3.06 10.65
N PHE A 114 -7.52 -3.47 10.10
CA PHE A 114 -7.40 -4.76 9.41
C PHE A 114 -7.48 -5.95 10.37
N ILE A 115 -6.83 -5.89 11.53
CA ILE A 115 -6.91 -6.94 12.56
C ILE A 115 -8.37 -7.16 12.98
N ASP A 116 -9.13 -6.08 13.20
CA ASP A 116 -10.54 -6.18 13.59
C ASP A 116 -11.41 -6.74 12.46
N ALA A 117 -11.12 -6.37 11.20
CA ALA A 117 -11.81 -6.94 10.05
C ALA A 117 -11.56 -8.47 9.93
N VAL A 118 -10.32 -8.93 10.15
CA VAL A 118 -10.01 -10.37 10.15
C VAL A 118 -10.66 -11.08 11.35
N LYS A 119 -10.64 -10.49 12.55
CA LYS A 119 -11.30 -11.09 13.73
C LYS A 119 -12.78 -11.27 13.51
N SER A 120 -13.46 -10.28 12.89
CA SER A 120 -14.89 -10.33 12.62
C SER A 120 -15.29 -11.23 11.44
N MET A 121 -14.32 -11.74 10.67
CA MET A 121 -14.54 -12.66 9.56
C MET A 121 -14.98 -14.02 10.08
N SER A 122 -16.05 -14.60 9.49
CA SER A 122 -16.45 -15.99 9.76
C SER A 122 -15.49 -16.98 9.11
N ILE A 123 -15.54 -18.24 9.56
CA ILE A 123 -14.78 -19.34 8.92
C ILE A 123 -15.21 -19.51 7.46
N SER A 124 -16.52 -19.43 7.20
CA SER A 124 -17.06 -19.52 5.84
C SER A 124 -16.56 -18.41 4.94
N ASP A 125 -16.48 -17.15 5.43
CA ASP A 125 -15.89 -16.04 4.68
C ASP A 125 -14.43 -16.34 4.33
N ALA A 126 -13.62 -16.77 5.32
CA ALA A 126 -12.21 -17.06 5.13
C ALA A 126 -11.98 -18.12 4.05
N ILE A 127 -12.74 -19.23 4.10
CA ILE A 127 -12.68 -20.28 3.08
C ILE A 127 -13.17 -19.79 1.72
N GLY A 128 -14.21 -18.96 1.71
CA GLY A 128 -14.75 -18.33 0.50
C GLY A 128 -13.71 -17.50 -0.24
N LEU A 129 -12.82 -16.80 0.48
CA LEU A 129 -11.75 -16.01 -0.15
C LEU A 129 -10.83 -16.87 -1.02
N ILE A 130 -10.46 -18.06 -0.57
CA ILE A 130 -9.60 -18.97 -1.34
C ILE A 130 -10.34 -19.51 -2.58
N LYS A 131 -11.63 -19.83 -2.44
CA LYS A 131 -12.44 -20.37 -3.54
C LYS A 131 -12.76 -19.34 -4.63
N ASN A 132 -12.80 -18.04 -4.28
CA ASN A 132 -13.25 -16.97 -5.19
C ASN A 132 -12.10 -16.29 -5.96
N GLY A 133 -10.86 -16.73 -5.82
CA GLY A 133 -9.71 -16.28 -6.61
C GLY A 133 -8.93 -15.12 -5.99
N ASP A 134 -7.87 -14.74 -6.70
CA ASP A 134 -6.76 -13.92 -6.19
C ASP A 134 -7.14 -12.52 -5.67
N THR A 135 -8.20 -11.90 -6.20
CA THR A 135 -8.62 -10.55 -5.80
C THR A 135 -9.67 -10.53 -4.70
N SER A 136 -10.20 -11.68 -4.30
CA SER A 136 -11.33 -11.80 -3.37
C SER A 136 -11.00 -11.23 -1.99
N ALA A 137 -9.80 -11.47 -1.47
CA ALA A 137 -9.33 -10.94 -0.20
C ALA A 137 -9.26 -9.40 -0.23
N THR A 138 -8.64 -8.83 -1.27
CA THR A 138 -8.55 -7.36 -1.43
C THR A 138 -9.94 -6.73 -1.56
N HIS A 139 -10.85 -7.36 -2.31
CA HIS A 139 -12.22 -6.90 -2.43
C HIS A 139 -12.95 -6.91 -1.07
N PHE A 140 -12.83 -8.02 -0.33
CA PHE A 140 -13.44 -8.15 1.01
C PHE A 140 -12.95 -7.03 1.94
N PHE A 141 -11.63 -6.84 2.06
CA PHE A 141 -11.09 -5.79 2.93
C PHE A 141 -11.46 -4.40 2.44
N ARG A 142 -11.50 -4.14 1.14
CA ARG A 142 -11.95 -2.87 0.59
C ARG A 142 -13.38 -2.56 1.05
N VAL A 143 -14.32 -3.47 0.88
CA VAL A 143 -15.71 -3.29 1.29
C VAL A 143 -15.84 -3.07 2.81
N LYS A 144 -15.08 -3.82 3.61
CA LYS A 144 -15.21 -3.81 5.08
C LYS A 144 -14.46 -2.67 5.77
N THR A 145 -13.45 -2.08 5.13
CA THR A 145 -12.52 -1.18 5.84
C THR A 145 -12.33 0.19 5.21
N THR A 146 -12.77 0.45 3.96
CA THR A 146 -12.50 1.73 3.28
C THR A 146 -12.93 2.95 4.10
N GLU A 147 -14.17 2.97 4.60
CA GLU A 147 -14.68 4.11 5.37
C GLU A 147 -13.88 4.33 6.67
N LYS A 148 -13.54 3.25 7.37
CA LYS A 148 -12.75 3.30 8.61
C LYS A 148 -11.33 3.79 8.33
N LEU A 149 -10.72 3.36 7.22
CA LEU A 149 -9.39 3.80 6.80
C LEU A 149 -9.38 5.28 6.45
N ILE A 150 -10.35 5.77 5.68
CA ILE A 150 -10.49 7.19 5.34
C ILE A 150 -10.65 8.01 6.63
N ALA A 151 -11.53 7.60 7.54
CA ALA A 151 -11.76 8.29 8.79
C ALA A 151 -10.51 8.32 9.71
N ALA A 152 -9.69 7.27 9.68
CA ALA A 152 -8.45 7.19 10.45
C ALA A 152 -7.30 7.97 9.80
N PHE A 153 -7.19 7.95 8.49
CA PHE A 153 -6.08 8.56 7.74
C PHE A 153 -6.21 10.08 7.65
N LEU A 154 -7.40 10.59 7.37
CA LEU A 154 -7.64 12.00 7.11
C LEU A 154 -7.09 12.93 8.22
N PRO A 155 -7.36 12.71 9.53
CA PRO A 155 -6.84 13.58 10.57
C PRO A 155 -5.31 13.53 10.69
N VAL A 156 -4.70 12.36 10.49
CA VAL A 156 -3.23 12.19 10.55
C VAL A 156 -2.58 12.89 9.37
N ILE A 157 -3.08 12.66 8.16
CA ILE A 157 -2.59 13.30 6.93
C ILE A 157 -2.72 14.81 7.04
N LYS A 158 -3.90 15.31 7.46
CA LYS A 158 -4.12 16.73 7.65
C LYS A 158 -3.12 17.34 8.64
N ALA A 159 -2.93 16.71 9.80
CA ALA A 159 -1.98 17.19 10.81
C ALA A 159 -0.53 17.19 10.29
N SER A 160 -0.12 16.17 9.53
CA SER A 160 1.24 16.10 8.94
C SER A 160 1.45 17.17 7.87
N LEU A 161 0.46 17.42 7.00
CA LEU A 161 0.54 18.44 5.97
C LEU A 161 0.49 19.87 6.55
N ASP A 162 -0.32 20.08 7.60
CA ASP A 162 -0.45 21.38 8.26
C ASP A 162 0.85 21.79 8.99
N LYS A 163 1.61 20.85 9.55
CA LYS A 163 2.92 21.12 10.18
C LYS A 163 3.93 21.79 9.25
N VAL A 164 3.78 21.62 7.95
CA VAL A 164 4.65 22.18 6.91
C VAL A 164 3.92 23.19 6.03
N ASP A 165 2.78 23.71 6.47
CA ASP A 165 1.90 24.66 5.76
C ASP A 165 1.46 24.18 4.35
N ALA A 166 1.60 22.88 4.03
CA ALA A 166 1.31 22.35 2.70
C ALA A 166 -0.17 22.52 2.32
N THR A 167 -1.08 22.26 3.26
CA THR A 167 -2.54 22.44 3.06
C THR A 167 -2.87 23.90 2.73
N LYS A 168 -2.31 24.84 3.49
CA LYS A 168 -2.55 26.27 3.30
C LYS A 168 -2.03 26.76 1.94
N TYR A 169 -0.76 26.50 1.64
CA TYR A 169 -0.16 26.96 0.37
C TYR A 169 -0.85 26.36 -0.85
N TYR A 170 -1.21 25.08 -0.79
CA TYR A 170 -1.95 24.44 -1.88
C TYR A 170 -3.35 25.06 -2.04
N GLY A 171 -4.06 25.26 -0.94
CA GLY A 171 -5.38 25.89 -0.93
C GLY A 171 -5.36 27.32 -1.49
N ASP A 172 -4.43 28.15 -1.04
CA ASP A 172 -4.26 29.54 -1.53
C ASP A 172 -3.97 29.58 -3.03
N MET A 173 -3.08 28.73 -3.50
CA MET A 173 -2.73 28.59 -4.90
C MET A 173 -3.92 28.17 -5.76
N VAL A 174 -4.66 27.17 -5.33
CA VAL A 174 -5.85 26.66 -6.04
C VAL A 174 -6.97 27.69 -6.04
N ASN A 175 -7.23 28.36 -4.93
CA ASN A 175 -8.26 29.40 -4.84
C ASN A 175 -7.93 30.58 -5.77
N LYS A 176 -6.66 31.01 -5.81
CA LYS A 176 -6.21 32.05 -6.74
C LYS A 176 -6.39 31.64 -8.20
N TYR A 177 -6.02 30.41 -8.55
CA TYR A 177 -6.24 29.86 -9.89
C TYR A 177 -7.74 29.84 -10.23
N ASN A 178 -8.57 29.35 -9.32
CA ASN A 178 -10.01 29.24 -9.50
C ASN A 178 -10.74 30.60 -9.64
N SER A 179 -10.13 31.69 -9.17
CA SER A 179 -10.67 33.05 -9.28
C SER A 179 -10.40 33.72 -10.63
N LEU A 180 -9.52 33.14 -11.47
CA LEU A 180 -9.23 33.71 -12.77
C LEU A 180 -10.40 33.57 -13.74
N PRO A 181 -10.80 34.63 -14.48
CA PRO A 181 -11.93 34.55 -15.41
C PRO A 181 -11.75 33.55 -16.56
N THR A 182 -10.50 33.18 -16.85
CA THR A 182 -10.14 32.22 -17.90
C THR A 182 -10.14 30.77 -17.45
N THR A 183 -10.50 30.51 -16.18
CA THR A 183 -10.49 29.14 -15.62
C THR A 183 -11.85 28.47 -15.86
N PHE A 184 -11.91 27.60 -16.87
CA PHE A 184 -13.11 26.82 -17.20
C PHE A 184 -13.29 25.60 -16.29
N LYS A 185 -12.19 24.99 -15.82
CA LYS A 185 -12.20 23.83 -14.90
C LYS A 185 -11.57 24.23 -13.57
N LYS A 186 -12.41 24.31 -12.55
CA LYS A 186 -11.93 24.58 -11.18
C LYS A 186 -11.22 23.37 -10.60
N LEU A 187 -10.16 23.66 -9.84
CA LEU A 187 -9.41 22.65 -9.09
C LEU A 187 -10.03 22.45 -7.69
N ASN A 188 -9.89 21.23 -7.15
CA ASN A 188 -10.26 20.97 -5.78
C ASN A 188 -9.13 21.44 -4.83
N PRO A 189 -9.42 22.30 -3.84
CA PRO A 189 -8.42 22.78 -2.87
C PRO A 189 -8.13 21.75 -1.75
N ASP A 190 -8.88 20.64 -1.67
CA ASP A 190 -8.76 19.63 -0.61
C ASP A 190 -7.56 18.69 -0.85
N LEU A 191 -6.35 19.15 -0.50
CA LEU A 191 -5.15 18.33 -0.55
C LEU A 191 -5.18 17.16 0.46
N PRO A 192 -5.61 17.34 1.72
CA PRO A 192 -5.71 16.23 2.67
C PRO A 192 -6.62 15.10 2.20
N GLY A 193 -7.80 15.43 1.66
CA GLY A 193 -8.72 14.44 1.10
C GLY A 193 -8.09 13.68 -0.07
N TYR A 194 -7.48 14.39 -1.02
CA TYR A 194 -6.78 13.74 -2.12
C TYR A 194 -5.68 12.77 -1.65
N VAL A 195 -4.84 13.18 -0.71
CA VAL A 195 -3.76 12.33 -0.18
C VAL A 195 -4.34 11.12 0.56
N THR A 196 -5.44 11.31 1.28
CA THR A 196 -6.15 10.23 1.98
C THR A 196 -6.66 9.17 1.02
N ASP A 197 -7.29 9.57 -0.07
CA ASP A 197 -7.79 8.65 -1.10
C ASP A 197 -6.63 7.88 -1.75
N ARG A 198 -5.54 8.58 -2.08
CA ARG A 198 -4.35 7.96 -2.70
C ARG A 198 -3.65 7.00 -1.75
N ALA A 199 -3.51 7.36 -0.47
CA ALA A 199 -2.91 6.49 0.55
C ALA A 199 -3.75 5.23 0.79
N THR A 200 -5.07 5.37 0.86
CA THR A 200 -6.01 4.24 1.00
C THR A 200 -5.95 3.32 -0.22
N PHE A 201 -5.93 3.90 -1.42
CA PHE A 201 -5.77 3.12 -2.66
C PHE A 201 -4.45 2.34 -2.68
N ALA A 202 -3.33 3.01 -2.36
CA ALA A 202 -2.01 2.38 -2.32
C ALA A 202 -1.95 1.23 -1.31
N LEU A 203 -2.62 1.39 -0.16
CA LEU A 203 -2.72 0.32 0.84
C LEU A 203 -3.41 -0.92 0.29
N PHE A 204 -4.56 -0.78 -0.38
CA PHE A 204 -5.24 -1.92 -1.01
C PHE A 204 -4.44 -2.52 -2.17
N LEU A 205 -3.72 -1.70 -2.92
CA LEU A 205 -2.81 -2.18 -3.94
C LEU A 205 -1.68 -3.00 -3.31
N LYS A 206 -1.13 -2.56 -2.17
CA LYS A 206 -0.12 -3.33 -1.41
C LYS A 206 -0.67 -4.65 -0.89
N VAL A 207 -1.92 -4.67 -0.43
CA VAL A 207 -2.62 -5.90 0.01
C VAL A 207 -2.82 -6.88 -1.14
N LEU A 208 -3.01 -6.42 -2.37
CA LEU A 208 -3.15 -7.28 -3.55
C LEU A 208 -1.86 -8.05 -3.90
N TYR A 209 -0.68 -7.49 -3.55
CA TYR A 209 0.63 -8.02 -3.94
C TYR A 209 1.43 -8.65 -2.78
N PHE A 210 0.77 -9.13 -1.72
CA PHE A 210 1.48 -9.89 -0.67
C PHE A 210 1.19 -11.38 -0.64
#